data_89d2469476e3fcf8d3bf8a6193b64295
#
_entry.id   89d2469476e3fcf8d3bf8a6193b64295
#
_cell.length_a   1.000
_cell.length_b   1.000
_cell.length_c   1.000
_cell.angle_alpha   90.00
_cell.angle_beta   90.00
_cell.angle_gamma   90.00
#
_symmetry.space_group_name_H-M   'P 1'
#
loop_
_entity.id
_entity.type
_entity.pdbx_description
1 polymer ?
#
loop_
_entity_poly.entity_id
_entity_poly.type
_entity_poly.pdbx_seq_one_letter_code
_entity_poly.pdbx_strand_id
1 'polypeptide(L)'
;MIHKVNGYWQMNHPEHGRSFWDNAAYHTGNMEVYFLTKKPEYLEYSKEWAEHNQWKGAKSDDKTCWKYSYGESDDYVLFGDYQICFQTYADLYNLEPDTQKIARAREVMEYQMSTPNRDYWWWADGLYMVMPVMTKMYNITKNPLYLEKLHEYLVYADSIMYDEEAGLYYRDGKYVYPKHKSVNGKKDFWARGDGWVLAGLA
;
A
#
# COMPACT_ATOMS: atom_id res chain seq x y z
N MET A 1 25.83 1.15 -1.37
CA MET A 1 24.85 2.27 -1.23
C MET A 1 23.70 1.87 -0.31
N ILE A 2 22.99 0.80 -0.57
CA ILE A 2 21.80 0.31 0.21
C ILE A 2 22.06 0.32 1.73
N HIS A 3 23.15 -0.31 2.20
CA HIS A 3 23.47 -0.35 3.63
C HIS A 3 23.65 1.04 4.28
N LYS A 4 24.19 2.01 3.55
CA LYS A 4 24.35 3.37 4.08
C LYS A 4 23.00 4.07 4.25
N VAL A 5 22.12 3.93 3.27
CA VAL A 5 20.78 4.54 3.32
C VAL A 5 19.94 3.89 4.43
N ASN A 6 19.95 2.56 4.49
CA ASN A 6 19.21 1.83 5.51
C ASN A 6 19.73 2.10 6.93
N GLY A 7 21.05 2.05 7.13
CA GLY A 7 21.66 2.37 8.42
C GLY A 7 21.40 3.81 8.86
N TYR A 8 21.40 4.77 7.92
CA TYR A 8 21.01 6.15 8.22
C TYR A 8 19.55 6.25 8.68
N TRP A 9 18.62 5.59 7.96
CA TRP A 9 17.22 5.57 8.35
C TRP A 9 17.05 5.02 9.77
N GLN A 10 17.56 3.82 10.04
CA GLN A 10 17.40 3.14 11.33
C GLN A 10 18.01 3.94 12.49
N MET A 11 19.18 4.59 12.30
CA MET A 11 19.78 5.46 13.32
C MET A 11 18.93 6.70 13.63
N ASN A 12 18.20 7.22 12.63
CA ASN A 12 17.39 8.44 12.80
C ASN A 12 15.92 8.15 13.15
N HIS A 13 15.52 6.87 13.15
CA HIS A 13 14.18 6.42 13.52
C HIS A 13 14.27 5.28 14.55
N PRO A 14 14.88 5.53 15.74
CA PRO A 14 15.02 4.52 16.79
C PRO A 14 13.67 4.11 17.38
N GLU A 15 12.68 5.01 17.31
CA GLU A 15 11.31 4.70 17.68
C GLU A 15 10.58 4.13 16.46
N HIS A 16 9.87 3.03 16.68
CA HIS A 16 9.08 2.40 15.64
C HIS A 16 7.91 3.33 15.28
N GLY A 17 7.97 3.99 14.14
CA GLY A 17 6.92 4.89 13.67
C GLY A 17 5.58 4.18 13.47
N ARG A 18 4.55 4.99 13.24
CA ARG A 18 3.19 4.50 12.92
C ARG A 18 3.16 3.65 11.65
N SER A 19 2.11 2.83 11.49
CA SER A 19 1.90 1.97 10.32
C SER A 19 1.31 2.70 9.09
N PHE A 20 1.49 4.01 8.98
CA PHE A 20 1.06 4.83 7.86
C PHE A 20 2.07 4.77 6.70
N TRP A 21 1.69 5.18 5.52
CA TRP A 21 2.45 4.99 4.28
C TRP A 21 3.90 5.48 4.35
N ASP A 22 4.17 6.57 5.05
CA ASP A 22 5.49 7.19 5.17
C ASP A 22 6.54 6.24 5.79
N ASN A 23 6.16 5.50 6.83
CA ASN A 23 7.01 4.46 7.43
C ASN A 23 6.84 3.10 6.71
N ALA A 24 5.61 2.73 6.38
CA ALA A 24 5.33 1.43 5.80
C ALA A 24 6.03 1.24 4.44
N ALA A 25 6.13 2.28 3.60
CA ALA A 25 6.89 2.24 2.34
C ALA A 25 8.39 1.98 2.57
N TYR A 26 8.97 2.50 3.65
CA TYR A 26 10.34 2.15 4.02
C TYR A 26 10.44 0.66 4.36
N HIS A 27 9.52 0.11 5.16
CA HIS A 27 9.55 -1.28 5.57
C HIS A 27 9.33 -2.27 4.42
N THR A 28 8.54 -1.93 3.39
CA THR A 28 8.48 -2.74 2.16
C THR A 28 9.87 -2.84 1.50
N GLY A 29 10.55 -1.71 1.32
CA GLY A 29 11.91 -1.69 0.77
C GLY A 29 12.94 -2.38 1.67
N ASN A 30 12.80 -2.28 3.01
CA ASN A 30 13.67 -2.95 3.95
C ASN A 30 13.54 -4.48 3.89
N MET A 31 12.32 -5.00 3.68
CA MET A 31 12.10 -6.43 3.45
C MET A 31 12.77 -6.90 2.15
N GLU A 32 12.70 -6.12 1.06
CA GLU A 32 13.43 -6.44 -0.17
C GLU A 32 14.95 -6.50 0.06
N VAL A 33 15.50 -5.58 0.85
CA VAL A 33 16.92 -5.63 1.25
C VAL A 33 17.22 -6.89 2.05
N TYR A 34 16.32 -7.29 2.95
CA TYR A 34 16.46 -8.56 3.66
C TYR A 34 16.43 -9.75 2.70
N PHE A 35 15.49 -9.82 1.78
CA PHE A 35 15.42 -10.91 0.79
C PHE A 35 16.66 -11.00 -0.08
N LEU A 36 17.25 -9.86 -0.44
CA LEU A 36 18.48 -9.80 -1.23
C LEU A 36 19.73 -10.19 -0.43
N THR A 37 19.85 -9.76 0.84
CA THR A 37 21.09 -9.83 1.60
C THR A 37 21.12 -10.93 2.66
N LYS A 38 19.94 -11.37 3.10
CA LYS A 38 19.70 -12.30 4.22
C LYS A 38 20.28 -11.83 5.56
N LYS A 39 20.55 -10.54 5.70
CA LYS A 39 21.08 -9.98 6.94
C LYS A 39 19.96 -9.80 7.97
N PRO A 40 20.10 -10.39 9.15
CA PRO A 40 19.03 -10.42 10.15
C PRO A 40 18.62 -9.03 10.67
N GLU A 41 19.54 -8.06 10.68
CA GLU A 41 19.26 -6.71 11.15
C GLU A 41 18.10 -6.02 10.41
N TYR A 42 17.89 -6.35 9.12
CA TYR A 42 16.78 -5.78 8.35
C TYR A 42 15.45 -6.45 8.69
N LEU A 43 15.48 -7.76 8.89
CA LEU A 43 14.31 -8.52 9.31
C LEU A 43 13.81 -8.08 10.69
N GLU A 44 14.72 -8.05 11.65
CA GLU A 44 14.39 -7.71 13.05
C GLU A 44 13.81 -6.30 13.14
N TYR A 45 14.40 -5.32 12.46
CA TYR A 45 13.89 -3.95 12.45
C TYR A 45 12.46 -3.84 11.91
N SER A 46 12.12 -4.57 10.83
CA SER A 46 10.75 -4.58 10.30
C SER A 46 9.79 -5.38 11.18
N LYS A 47 10.28 -6.44 11.84
CA LYS A 47 9.48 -7.24 12.77
C LYS A 47 9.12 -6.43 14.02
N GLU A 48 10.08 -5.75 14.63
CA GLU A 48 9.87 -4.86 15.77
C GLU A 48 8.85 -3.76 15.46
N TRP A 49 8.95 -3.14 14.28
CA TRP A 49 7.98 -2.17 13.82
C TRP A 49 6.56 -2.76 13.66
N ALA A 50 6.44 -3.96 13.09
CA ALA A 50 5.15 -4.63 12.92
C ALA A 50 4.51 -4.99 14.28
N GLU A 51 5.31 -5.48 15.22
CA GLU A 51 4.89 -5.79 16.59
C GLU A 51 4.46 -4.54 17.35
N HIS A 52 5.24 -3.45 17.27
CA HIS A 52 4.89 -2.15 17.84
C HIS A 52 3.51 -1.66 17.35
N ASN A 53 3.22 -1.84 16.06
CA ASN A 53 1.95 -1.49 15.45
C ASN A 53 0.86 -2.56 15.63
N GLN A 54 1.13 -3.63 16.38
CA GLN A 54 0.18 -4.71 16.66
C GLN A 54 -0.39 -5.36 15.39
N TRP A 55 0.39 -5.40 14.32
CA TRP A 55 0.00 -5.94 13.01
C TRP A 55 -1.23 -5.24 12.42
N LYS A 56 -1.47 -3.97 12.80
CA LYS A 56 -2.59 -3.14 12.33
C LYS A 56 -2.07 -1.97 11.47
N GLY A 57 -2.92 -1.54 10.53
CA GLY A 57 -2.87 -0.21 9.92
C GLY A 57 -3.62 0.79 10.81
N ALA A 58 -4.69 1.39 10.30
CA ALA A 58 -5.63 2.13 11.15
C ALA A 58 -6.32 1.18 12.14
N LYS A 59 -6.61 1.70 13.36
CA LYS A 59 -6.91 0.85 14.53
C LYS A 59 -8.38 0.70 14.84
N SER A 60 -9.29 1.46 14.20
CA SER A 60 -10.73 1.35 14.48
C SER A 60 -11.25 -0.06 14.19
N ASP A 61 -11.92 -0.65 15.17
CA ASP A 61 -12.60 -1.94 15.03
C ASP A 61 -14.10 -1.76 14.69
N ASP A 62 -14.61 -0.51 14.71
CA ASP A 62 -15.99 -0.19 14.32
C ASP A 62 -16.11 -0.04 12.80
N LYS A 63 -16.57 -1.10 12.15
CA LYS A 63 -16.74 -1.14 10.68
C LYS A 63 -17.74 -0.12 10.13
N THR A 64 -18.63 0.41 10.97
CA THR A 64 -19.60 1.44 10.55
C THR A 64 -18.93 2.81 10.32
N CYS A 65 -17.74 3.02 10.89
CA CYS A 65 -16.96 4.24 10.76
C CYS A 65 -15.83 4.14 9.72
N TRP A 66 -15.61 2.98 9.10
CA TRP A 66 -14.49 2.75 8.19
C TRP A 66 -14.59 3.60 6.91
N LYS A 67 -13.50 4.32 6.61
CA LYS A 67 -13.39 5.29 5.51
C LYS A 67 -12.24 4.94 4.58
N TYR A 68 -12.35 5.37 3.31
CA TYR A 68 -11.30 5.25 2.29
C TYR A 68 -11.00 6.57 1.55
N SER A 69 -11.59 7.70 2.00
CA SER A 69 -11.16 9.02 1.57
C SER A 69 -9.80 9.38 2.17
N TYR A 70 -9.22 10.51 1.77
CA TYR A 70 -8.01 11.01 2.41
C TYR A 70 -8.25 11.39 3.87
N GLY A 71 -7.38 10.91 4.77
CA GLY A 71 -7.41 11.25 6.18
C GLY A 71 -6.44 10.41 7.02
N GLU A 72 -6.14 10.87 8.22
CA GLU A 72 -5.09 10.30 9.07
C GLU A 72 -5.59 9.86 10.46
N SER A 73 -6.89 9.64 10.65
CA SER A 73 -7.40 9.06 11.90
C SER A 73 -7.58 7.53 11.79
N ASP A 74 -7.78 6.89 12.93
CA ASP A 74 -7.96 5.44 13.03
C ASP A 74 -9.19 4.89 12.27
N ASP A 75 -10.14 5.74 11.86
CA ASP A 75 -11.29 5.34 11.06
C ASP A 75 -10.96 5.09 9.57
N TYR A 76 -9.80 5.54 9.09
CA TYR A 76 -9.42 5.41 7.68
C TYR A 76 -8.87 4.02 7.33
N VAL A 77 -9.50 2.99 7.86
CA VAL A 77 -9.10 1.58 7.74
C VAL A 77 -9.06 1.09 6.29
N LEU A 78 -9.95 1.62 5.44
CA LEU A 78 -10.04 1.23 4.03
C LEU A 78 -9.20 2.14 3.11
N PHE A 79 -8.46 3.09 3.66
CA PHE A 79 -7.58 3.96 2.90
C PHE A 79 -6.21 3.30 2.69
N GLY A 80 -5.74 3.25 1.45
CA GLY A 80 -4.53 2.53 1.05
C GLY A 80 -3.29 2.92 1.84
N ASP A 81 -3.18 4.19 2.28
CA ASP A 81 -2.06 4.68 3.09
C ASP A 81 -1.94 3.95 4.45
N TYR A 82 -3.03 3.38 4.95
CA TYR A 82 -3.03 2.49 6.12
C TYR A 82 -2.99 1.00 5.77
N GLN A 83 -3.14 0.64 4.48
CA GLN A 83 -3.13 -0.76 4.04
C GLN A 83 -1.76 -1.22 3.55
N ILE A 84 -0.90 -0.32 3.12
CA ILE A 84 0.45 -0.65 2.62
C ILE A 84 1.28 -1.46 3.63
N CYS A 85 1.12 -1.25 4.93
CA CYS A 85 1.81 -2.01 5.98
C CYS A 85 1.54 -3.53 5.89
N PHE A 86 0.40 -3.92 5.35
CA PHE A 86 0.03 -5.32 5.15
C PHE A 86 0.95 -6.04 4.16
N GLN A 87 1.65 -5.33 3.27
CA GLN A 87 2.69 -5.91 2.43
C GLN A 87 3.81 -6.51 3.29
N THR A 88 4.35 -5.71 4.21
CA THR A 88 5.40 -6.15 5.15
C THR A 88 4.89 -7.25 6.07
N TYR A 89 3.66 -7.16 6.58
CA TYR A 89 3.10 -8.18 7.47
C TYR A 89 2.90 -9.53 6.76
N ALA A 90 2.50 -9.51 5.50
CA ALA A 90 2.41 -10.73 4.69
C ALA A 90 3.79 -11.35 4.43
N ASP A 91 4.82 -10.55 4.20
CA ASP A 91 6.20 -11.04 4.04
C ASP A 91 6.72 -11.68 5.33
N LEU A 92 6.48 -11.05 6.48
CA LEU A 92 6.84 -11.59 7.80
C LEU A 92 6.06 -12.86 8.15
N TYR A 93 4.80 -12.97 7.71
CA TYR A 93 4.01 -14.20 7.82
C TYR A 93 4.61 -15.32 6.98
N ASN A 94 5.02 -15.06 5.74
CA ASN A 94 5.61 -16.07 4.87
C ASN A 94 6.95 -16.60 5.38
N LEU A 95 7.71 -15.79 6.14
CA LEU A 95 8.95 -16.21 6.78
C LEU A 95 8.71 -17.05 8.03
N GLU A 96 7.75 -16.66 8.85
CA GLU A 96 7.39 -17.29 10.10
C GLU A 96 5.86 -17.26 10.27
N PRO A 97 5.15 -18.32 9.84
CA PRO A 97 3.69 -18.36 9.85
C PRO A 97 3.09 -18.24 11.26
N ASP A 98 2.41 -17.12 11.48
CA ASP A 98 1.54 -16.87 12.63
C ASP A 98 0.33 -16.08 12.13
N THR A 99 -0.86 -16.65 12.27
CA THR A 99 -2.10 -16.06 11.76
C THR A 99 -2.40 -14.67 12.32
N GLN A 100 -1.87 -14.33 13.48
CA GLN A 100 -1.99 -13.02 14.09
C GLN A 100 -1.38 -11.92 13.20
N LYS A 101 -0.27 -12.22 12.49
CA LYS A 101 0.44 -11.28 11.62
C LYS A 101 -0.41 -10.77 10.45
N ILE A 102 -1.36 -11.58 9.98
CA ILE A 102 -2.21 -11.26 8.83
C ILE A 102 -3.70 -11.14 9.16
N ALA A 103 -4.08 -11.31 10.43
CA ALA A 103 -5.49 -11.30 10.84
C ALA A 103 -6.20 -9.99 10.45
N ARG A 104 -5.54 -8.84 10.73
CA ARG A 104 -6.09 -7.52 10.37
C ARG A 104 -6.11 -7.30 8.86
N ALA A 105 -5.06 -7.67 8.15
CA ALA A 105 -5.01 -7.59 6.70
C ALA A 105 -6.18 -8.37 6.07
N ARG A 106 -6.40 -9.60 6.53
CA ARG A 106 -7.51 -10.44 6.08
C ARG A 106 -8.85 -9.77 6.35
N GLU A 107 -9.09 -9.34 7.58
CA GLU A 107 -10.34 -8.70 7.98
C GLU A 107 -10.67 -7.49 7.09
N VAL A 108 -9.68 -6.60 6.90
CA VAL A 108 -9.84 -5.37 6.13
C VAL A 108 -10.09 -5.66 4.66
N MET A 109 -9.28 -6.55 4.06
CA MET A 109 -9.43 -6.91 2.64
C MET A 109 -10.75 -7.66 2.37
N GLU A 110 -11.12 -8.62 3.22
CA GLU A 110 -12.38 -9.37 3.07
C GLU A 110 -13.59 -8.43 3.22
N TYR A 111 -13.55 -7.49 4.16
CA TYR A 111 -14.59 -6.47 4.28
C TYR A 111 -14.67 -5.61 3.01
N GLN A 112 -13.55 -5.07 2.54
CA GLN A 112 -13.48 -4.26 1.32
C GLN A 112 -14.05 -5.02 0.11
N MET A 113 -13.66 -6.27 -0.08
CA MET A 113 -14.13 -7.13 -1.17
C MET A 113 -15.61 -7.49 -1.07
N SER A 114 -16.20 -7.48 0.14
CA SER A 114 -17.64 -7.79 0.35
C SER A 114 -18.56 -6.64 0.00
N THR A 115 -18.06 -5.42 -0.18
CA THR A 115 -18.84 -4.25 -0.54
C THR A 115 -19.03 -4.14 -2.05
N PRO A 116 -20.07 -3.42 -2.53
CA PRO A 116 -20.25 -3.16 -3.96
C PRO A 116 -19.32 -2.07 -4.51
N ASN A 117 -18.56 -1.38 -3.64
CA ASN A 117 -17.70 -0.27 -4.04
C ASN A 117 -16.47 -0.80 -4.80
N ARG A 118 -16.07 -0.04 -5.84
CA ARG A 118 -14.89 -0.35 -6.65
C ARG A 118 -13.90 0.81 -6.75
N ASP A 119 -14.21 1.93 -6.11
CA ASP A 119 -13.48 3.20 -6.17
C ASP A 119 -12.48 3.39 -5.03
N TYR A 120 -12.04 2.31 -4.40
CA TYR A 120 -11.07 2.34 -3.30
C TYR A 120 -9.73 2.93 -3.71
N TRP A 121 -9.29 2.71 -4.95
CA TRP A 121 -8.02 3.18 -5.48
C TRP A 121 -8.22 4.40 -6.40
N TRP A 122 -8.78 5.46 -5.82
CA TRP A 122 -9.15 6.68 -6.53
C TRP A 122 -7.97 7.63 -6.83
N TRP A 123 -6.74 7.28 -6.41
CA TRP A 123 -5.50 8.02 -6.67
C TRP A 123 -4.35 7.06 -6.99
N ALA A 124 -3.34 7.57 -7.72
CA ALA A 124 -2.27 6.75 -8.30
C ALA A 124 -1.47 5.92 -7.26
N ASP A 125 -1.20 6.52 -6.09
CA ASP A 125 -0.45 5.81 -5.03
C ASP A 125 -1.20 4.57 -4.51
N GLY A 126 -2.54 4.58 -4.52
CA GLY A 126 -3.37 3.44 -4.12
C GLY A 126 -3.02 2.16 -4.85
N LEU A 127 -2.56 2.26 -6.11
CA LEU A 127 -2.14 1.11 -6.90
C LEU A 127 -0.89 0.42 -6.32
N TYR A 128 0.08 1.17 -5.82
CA TYR A 128 1.22 0.59 -5.10
C TYR A 128 0.86 0.16 -3.67
N MET A 129 0.05 0.98 -2.98
CA MET A 129 -0.26 0.72 -1.58
C MET A 129 -0.96 -0.64 -1.41
N VAL A 130 -1.87 -1.01 -2.32
CA VAL A 130 -2.80 -2.12 -2.08
C VAL A 130 -2.71 -3.27 -3.09
N MET A 131 -2.35 -3.06 -4.36
CA MET A 131 -2.24 -4.20 -5.31
C MET A 131 -1.31 -5.31 -4.80
N PRO A 132 -0.08 -5.00 -4.29
CA PRO A 132 0.79 -6.03 -3.74
C PRO A 132 0.21 -6.72 -2.50
N VAL A 133 -0.63 -6.04 -1.71
CA VAL A 133 -1.35 -6.69 -0.60
C VAL A 133 -2.30 -7.76 -1.13
N MET A 134 -3.10 -7.44 -2.16
CA MET A 134 -4.05 -8.37 -2.74
C MET A 134 -3.36 -9.61 -3.32
N THR A 135 -2.24 -9.44 -4.05
CA THR A 135 -1.48 -10.56 -4.61
C THR A 135 -0.82 -11.41 -3.52
N LYS A 136 -0.24 -10.79 -2.47
CA LYS A 136 0.33 -11.51 -1.33
C LYS A 136 -0.74 -12.29 -0.57
N MET A 137 -1.91 -11.69 -0.33
CA MET A 137 -3.03 -12.37 0.33
C MET A 137 -3.59 -13.52 -0.52
N TYR A 138 -3.67 -13.38 -1.85
CA TYR A 138 -3.98 -14.49 -2.75
C TYR A 138 -2.96 -15.63 -2.60
N ASN A 139 -1.67 -15.31 -2.58
CA ASN A 139 -0.62 -16.31 -2.45
C ASN A 139 -0.69 -17.08 -1.12
N ILE A 140 -1.14 -16.43 -0.04
CA ILE A 140 -1.32 -17.03 1.28
C ILE A 140 -2.61 -17.86 1.32
N THR A 141 -3.73 -17.28 0.89
CA THR A 141 -5.06 -17.87 1.10
C THR A 141 -5.53 -18.77 -0.03
N LYS A 142 -4.98 -18.61 -1.23
CA LYS A 142 -5.42 -19.20 -2.50
C LYS A 142 -6.88 -18.86 -2.88
N ASN A 143 -7.47 -17.83 -2.28
CA ASN A 143 -8.80 -17.37 -2.62
C ASN A 143 -8.75 -16.49 -3.88
N PRO A 144 -9.34 -16.92 -5.02
CA PRO A 144 -9.27 -16.18 -6.28
C PRO A 144 -9.95 -14.82 -6.23
N LEU A 145 -10.86 -14.60 -5.28
CA LEU A 145 -11.57 -13.33 -5.12
C LEU A 145 -10.61 -12.13 -4.95
N TYR A 146 -9.43 -12.34 -4.34
CA TYR A 146 -8.40 -11.29 -4.24
C TYR A 146 -7.96 -10.79 -5.62
N LEU A 147 -7.73 -11.69 -6.57
CA LEU A 147 -7.30 -11.31 -7.93
C LEU A 147 -8.46 -10.74 -8.77
N GLU A 148 -9.67 -11.28 -8.60
CA GLU A 148 -10.85 -10.76 -9.26
C GLU A 148 -11.13 -9.30 -8.84
N LYS A 149 -11.10 -9.03 -7.54
CA LYS A 149 -11.31 -7.69 -7.00
C LYS A 149 -10.15 -6.74 -7.28
N LEU A 150 -8.91 -7.22 -7.26
CA LEU A 150 -7.75 -6.45 -7.72
C LEU A 150 -7.98 -5.95 -9.16
N HIS A 151 -8.37 -6.85 -10.06
CA HIS A 151 -8.63 -6.49 -11.45
C HIS A 151 -9.80 -5.48 -11.57
N GLU A 152 -10.88 -5.70 -10.83
CA GLU A 152 -12.03 -4.78 -10.81
C GLU A 152 -11.61 -3.36 -10.36
N TYR A 153 -10.82 -3.27 -9.29
CA TYR A 153 -10.35 -1.97 -8.76
C TYR A 153 -9.32 -1.30 -9.69
N LEU A 154 -8.44 -2.08 -10.31
CA LEU A 154 -7.48 -1.58 -11.29
C LEU A 154 -8.20 -1.00 -12.52
N VAL A 155 -9.16 -1.74 -13.10
CA VAL A 155 -9.94 -1.27 -14.25
C VAL A 155 -10.71 0.01 -13.91
N TYR A 156 -11.23 0.15 -12.69
CA TYR A 156 -11.84 1.39 -12.26
C TYR A 156 -10.81 2.53 -12.17
N ALA A 157 -9.66 2.29 -11.54
CA ALA A 157 -8.59 3.28 -11.40
C ALA A 157 -8.10 3.77 -12.79
N ASP A 158 -7.91 2.83 -13.73
CA ASP A 158 -7.56 3.15 -15.13
C ASP A 158 -8.61 4.07 -15.76
N SER A 159 -9.89 3.75 -15.59
CA SER A 159 -10.98 4.52 -16.18
C SER A 159 -11.05 5.98 -15.73
N ILE A 160 -10.48 6.30 -14.56
CA ILE A 160 -10.52 7.65 -13.99
C ILE A 160 -9.20 8.41 -14.05
N MET A 161 -8.06 7.73 -14.23
CA MET A 161 -6.73 8.34 -14.08
C MET A 161 -5.76 8.04 -15.23
N TYR A 162 -5.97 6.98 -16.01
CA TYR A 162 -5.03 6.60 -17.06
C TYR A 162 -5.22 7.45 -18.32
N ASP A 163 -4.12 7.93 -18.87
CA ASP A 163 -4.07 8.67 -20.14
C ASP A 163 -3.46 7.75 -21.22
N GLU A 164 -4.30 7.21 -22.08
CA GLU A 164 -3.89 6.25 -23.12
C GLU A 164 -2.87 6.84 -24.11
N GLU A 165 -2.98 8.15 -24.44
CA GLU A 165 -2.08 8.82 -25.36
C GLU A 165 -0.66 8.96 -24.78
N ALA A 166 -0.57 9.31 -23.51
CA ALA A 166 0.70 9.49 -22.81
C ALA A 166 1.27 8.18 -22.23
N GLY A 167 0.43 7.16 -21.99
CA GLY A 167 0.80 5.95 -21.28
C GLY A 167 1.14 6.20 -19.80
N LEU A 168 0.53 7.24 -19.19
CA LEU A 168 0.83 7.70 -17.84
C LEU A 168 -0.46 7.90 -17.04
N TYR A 169 -0.31 7.96 -15.71
CA TYR A 169 -1.42 8.21 -14.80
C TYR A 169 -1.41 9.65 -14.31
N TYR A 170 -2.59 10.27 -14.28
CA TYR A 170 -2.80 11.45 -13.47
C TYR A 170 -2.84 11.08 -11.99
N ARG A 171 -2.55 12.04 -11.10
CA ARG A 171 -2.57 11.82 -9.66
C ARG A 171 -3.90 11.21 -9.17
N ASP A 172 -5.01 11.79 -9.62
CA ASP A 172 -6.38 11.35 -9.36
C ASP A 172 -7.34 11.99 -10.38
N GLY A 173 -8.61 11.64 -10.35
CA GLY A 173 -9.63 12.14 -11.28
C GLY A 173 -9.84 13.67 -11.31
N LYS A 174 -9.30 14.42 -10.32
CA LYS A 174 -9.34 15.90 -10.31
C LYS A 174 -8.26 16.50 -11.19
N TYR A 175 -7.16 15.78 -11.42
CA TYR A 175 -6.00 16.23 -12.19
C TYR A 175 -6.06 15.86 -13.67
N VAL A 176 -7.12 15.20 -14.12
CA VAL A 176 -7.28 14.78 -15.52
C VAL A 176 -7.47 15.99 -16.43
N TYR A 177 -6.68 16.03 -17.53
CA TYR A 177 -6.81 17.03 -18.58
C TYR A 177 -8.18 16.88 -19.31
N PRO A 178 -8.87 17.98 -19.69
CA PRO A 178 -8.52 19.39 -19.54
C PRO A 178 -9.03 20.06 -18.24
N LYS A 179 -9.61 19.32 -17.29
CA LYS A 179 -10.10 19.87 -16.01
C LYS A 179 -8.98 20.51 -15.19
N HIS A 180 -7.82 19.85 -15.19
CA HIS A 180 -6.59 20.39 -14.62
C HIS A 180 -5.53 20.52 -15.71
N LYS A 181 -4.69 21.56 -15.58
CA LYS A 181 -3.58 21.84 -16.49
C LYS A 181 -2.37 22.30 -15.70
N SER A 182 -1.19 21.93 -16.17
CA SER A 182 0.07 22.50 -15.69
C SER A 182 0.11 24.02 -15.94
N VAL A 183 1.08 24.70 -15.35
CA VAL A 183 1.31 26.15 -15.54
C VAL A 183 1.43 26.52 -17.02
N ASN A 184 1.91 25.60 -17.86
CA ASN A 184 2.06 25.78 -19.29
C ASN A 184 0.82 25.37 -20.12
N GLY A 185 -0.30 25.09 -19.45
CA GLY A 185 -1.56 24.71 -20.10
C GLY A 185 -1.62 23.28 -20.65
N LYS A 186 -0.64 22.43 -20.31
CA LYS A 186 -0.52 21.04 -20.80
C LYS A 186 -1.01 20.04 -19.77
N LYS A 187 -1.05 18.74 -20.16
CA LYS A 187 -1.26 17.61 -19.25
C LYS A 187 -0.25 17.68 -18.10
N ASP A 188 -0.69 17.41 -16.90
CA ASP A 188 0.10 17.53 -15.67
C ASP A 188 0.20 16.16 -15.01
N PHE A 189 1.30 15.46 -15.31
CA PHE A 189 1.59 14.13 -14.73
C PHE A 189 2.52 14.26 -13.52
N TRP A 190 2.32 13.40 -12.58
CA TRP A 190 3.10 13.37 -11.35
C TRP A 190 4.07 12.19 -11.33
N ALA A 191 5.33 12.45 -11.64
CA ALA A 191 6.36 11.42 -11.81
C ALA A 191 6.48 10.43 -10.64
N ARG A 192 6.31 10.89 -9.39
CA ARG A 192 6.30 9.98 -8.24
C ARG A 192 5.09 9.07 -8.24
N GLY A 193 3.92 9.56 -8.64
CA GLY A 193 2.70 8.76 -8.77
C GLY A 193 2.87 7.67 -9.83
N ASP A 194 3.39 8.01 -11.01
CA ASP A 194 3.71 7.03 -12.05
C ASP A 194 4.73 5.99 -11.57
N GLY A 195 5.73 6.42 -10.78
CA GLY A 195 6.68 5.50 -10.13
C GLY A 195 6.00 4.52 -9.18
N TRP A 196 5.01 4.97 -8.40
CA TRP A 196 4.21 4.09 -7.55
C TRP A 196 3.39 3.09 -8.37
N VAL A 197 2.73 3.55 -9.42
CA VAL A 197 1.95 2.67 -10.31
C VAL A 197 2.84 1.60 -10.93
N LEU A 198 4.00 1.99 -11.48
CA LEU A 198 4.95 1.05 -12.07
C LEU A 198 5.42 -0.01 -11.05
N ALA A 199 5.73 0.41 -9.83
CA ALA A 199 6.14 -0.50 -8.77
C ALA A 199 5.00 -1.43 -8.31
N GLY A 200 3.75 -0.96 -8.35
CA GLY A 200 2.58 -1.78 -8.03
C GLY A 200 2.22 -2.82 -9.09
N LEU A 201 2.57 -2.54 -10.36
CA LEU A 201 2.33 -3.44 -11.50
C LEU A 201 3.46 -4.50 -11.69
N ALA A 202 4.65 -4.29 -11.11
CA ALA A 202 5.80 -5.19 -11.19
C ALA A 202 5.70 -6.37 -10.22
#